data_a4bc871ebae8f25e0e61cce59521ea9a
#
_entry.id   a4bc871ebae8f25e0e61cce59521ea9a
#
_cell.length_a   1.000
_cell.length_b   1.000
_cell.length_c   1.000
_cell.angle_alpha   90.00
_cell.angle_beta   90.00
_cell.angle_gamma   90.00
#
_symmetry.space_group_name_H-M   'P 1'
#
loop_
_entity.id
_entity.type
_entity.pdbx_description
1 polymer ?
#
loop_
_entity_poly.entity_id
_entity_poly.type
_entity_poly.pdbx_seq_one_letter_code
_entity_poly.pdbx_strand_id
1 'polypeptide(L)'
;MKNTFLNTVKGSLIISCQALPNEPLHSSFIMSRMALAAKGAGAAGIRANSVVDIQAIQDEVDLPLIGLSKVDYPASPVYITPTIKEMRAVAATGCAVVACDVTGQPRPNGEKLAEIVATMRTEFPDTLLMADTDTIENVKVADKLGFDIIGTTMHGYTPATTGANIADNDFAYLKEVLQATSRPVIAEGKVDTPEKMKRCLDLGCHAVVVGGAITRPLEIAQRFISAL
;
A
#
# COMPACT_ATOMS: atom_id res chain seq x y z
N MET A 1 1.73 13.48 15.55
CA MET A 1 1.64 13.25 14.10
C MET A 1 1.04 11.88 13.75
N LYS A 2 1.39 10.77 14.40
CA LYS A 2 0.86 9.42 14.09
C LYS A 2 -0.67 9.32 14.06
N ASN A 3 -1.36 9.91 15.02
CA ASN A 3 -2.83 9.88 15.07
C ASN A 3 -3.50 10.72 13.96
N THR A 4 -2.79 11.73 13.39
CA THR A 4 -3.37 12.60 12.36
C THR A 4 -3.67 11.82 11.09
N PHE A 5 -2.72 11.02 10.57
CA PHE A 5 -2.94 10.19 9.39
C PHE A 5 -4.14 9.26 9.58
N LEU A 6 -4.11 8.45 10.64
CA LEU A 6 -5.17 7.47 10.91
C LEU A 6 -6.54 8.13 11.05
N ASN A 7 -6.62 9.26 11.75
CA ASN A 7 -7.89 9.99 11.89
C ASN A 7 -8.40 10.54 10.56
N THR A 8 -7.50 11.05 9.70
CA THR A 8 -7.88 11.64 8.40
C THR A 8 -8.43 10.58 7.44
N VAL A 9 -7.82 9.39 7.38
CA VAL A 9 -8.20 8.36 6.41
C VAL A 9 -9.30 7.40 6.92
N LYS A 10 -9.72 7.52 8.17
CA LYS A 10 -10.69 6.60 8.78
C LYS A 10 -12.02 6.57 8.01
N GLY A 11 -12.44 5.37 7.62
CA GLY A 11 -13.69 5.16 6.88
C GLY A 11 -13.68 5.73 5.47
N SER A 12 -12.49 5.98 4.90
CA SER A 12 -12.33 6.74 3.66
C SER A 12 -11.52 5.98 2.60
N LEU A 13 -11.47 6.58 1.41
CA LEU A 13 -10.73 6.10 0.25
C LEU A 13 -9.36 6.78 0.17
N ILE A 14 -8.33 5.98 -0.01
CA ILE A 14 -6.97 6.38 -0.40
C ILE A 14 -6.79 5.98 -1.87
N ILE A 15 -6.32 6.88 -2.71
CA ILE A 15 -6.09 6.56 -4.12
C ILE A 15 -4.61 6.28 -4.34
N SER A 16 -4.32 5.13 -4.97
CA SER A 16 -2.95 4.74 -5.33
C SER A 16 -2.58 5.36 -6.67
N CYS A 17 -1.68 6.34 -6.64
CA CYS A 17 -1.11 7.00 -7.82
C CYS A 17 0.28 6.43 -8.09
N GLN A 18 0.35 5.37 -8.87
CA GLN A 18 1.58 4.64 -9.17
C GLN A 18 1.60 4.21 -10.64
N ALA A 19 2.75 4.39 -11.30
CA ALA A 19 3.04 3.81 -12.61
C ALA A 19 4.48 3.28 -12.61
N LEU A 20 4.67 2.07 -13.12
CA LEU A 20 6.00 1.45 -13.24
C LEU A 20 6.71 1.94 -14.51
N PRO A 21 8.05 1.80 -14.62
CA PRO A 21 8.83 2.31 -15.76
C PRO A 21 8.38 1.81 -17.13
N ASN A 22 7.73 0.66 -17.18
CA ASN A 22 7.19 0.07 -18.42
C ASN A 22 5.73 0.46 -18.70
N GLU A 23 5.10 1.27 -17.84
CA GLU A 23 3.71 1.71 -18.04
C GLU A 23 3.65 3.04 -18.81
N PRO A 24 2.64 3.25 -19.68
CA PRO A 24 2.52 4.45 -20.51
C PRO A 24 2.44 5.77 -19.73
N LEU A 25 1.95 5.73 -18.48
CA LEU A 25 1.77 6.90 -17.63
C LEU A 25 2.92 7.11 -16.63
N HIS A 26 4.06 6.43 -16.81
CA HIS A 26 5.22 6.59 -15.94
C HIS A 26 5.81 8.00 -16.02
N SER A 27 5.42 8.84 -15.08
CA SER A 27 5.88 10.24 -14.98
C SER A 27 5.44 10.82 -13.64
N SER A 28 6.35 11.46 -12.91
CA SER A 28 6.02 12.13 -11.64
C SER A 28 5.01 13.27 -11.85
N PHE A 29 5.11 13.98 -13.00
CA PHE A 29 4.11 14.97 -13.37
C PHE A 29 2.73 14.36 -13.56
N ILE A 30 2.61 13.20 -14.24
CA ILE A 30 1.32 12.52 -14.42
C ILE A 30 0.78 12.02 -13.06
N MET A 31 1.63 11.45 -12.22
CA MET A 31 1.21 10.97 -10.89
C MET A 31 0.74 12.12 -10.00
N SER A 32 1.37 13.28 -10.05
CA SER A 32 0.92 14.45 -9.31
C SER A 32 -0.44 14.98 -9.82
N ARG A 33 -0.69 14.94 -11.13
CA ARG A 33 -2.00 15.33 -11.70
C ARG A 33 -3.11 14.33 -11.33
N MET A 34 -2.80 13.03 -11.25
CA MET A 34 -3.72 12.02 -10.75
C MET A 34 -4.04 12.24 -9.27
N ALA A 35 -3.05 12.61 -8.46
CA ALA A 35 -3.26 12.94 -7.06
C ALA A 35 -4.14 14.20 -6.89
N LEU A 36 -3.96 15.21 -7.74
CA LEU A 36 -4.81 16.40 -7.76
C LEU A 36 -6.27 16.05 -8.13
N ALA A 37 -6.46 15.18 -9.12
CA ALA A 37 -7.79 14.68 -9.48
C ALA A 37 -8.42 13.87 -8.34
N ALA A 38 -7.62 13.03 -7.67
CA ALA A 38 -8.04 12.27 -6.49
C ALA A 38 -8.50 13.18 -5.34
N LYS A 39 -7.74 14.26 -5.05
CA LYS A 39 -8.11 15.29 -4.07
C LYS A 39 -9.42 15.95 -4.46
N GLY A 40 -9.58 16.34 -5.72
CA GLY A 40 -10.83 16.94 -6.25
C GLY A 40 -12.04 16.02 -6.14
N ALA A 41 -11.84 14.70 -6.19
CA ALA A 41 -12.87 13.69 -6.00
C ALA A 41 -13.18 13.42 -4.51
N GLY A 42 -12.41 13.96 -3.56
CA GLY A 42 -12.61 13.76 -2.13
C GLY A 42 -11.85 12.59 -1.53
N ALA A 43 -10.76 12.12 -2.15
CA ALA A 43 -9.88 11.14 -1.53
C ALA A 43 -9.27 11.69 -0.24
N ALA A 44 -9.13 10.86 0.77
CA ALA A 44 -8.60 11.25 2.08
C ALA A 44 -7.08 11.07 2.19
N GLY A 45 -6.43 10.42 1.23
CA GLY A 45 -5.00 10.18 1.19
C GLY A 45 -4.55 9.65 -0.17
N ILE A 46 -3.24 9.62 -0.36
CA ILE A 46 -2.61 9.10 -1.57
C ILE A 46 -1.62 8.00 -1.19
N ARG A 47 -1.52 6.95 -2.00
CA ARG A 47 -0.42 5.97 -1.96
C ARG A 47 0.45 6.16 -3.19
N ALA A 48 1.76 6.36 -3.01
CA ALA A 48 2.68 6.72 -4.08
C ALA A 48 3.96 5.88 -4.05
N ASN A 49 4.50 5.61 -5.25
CA ASN A 49 5.73 4.87 -5.47
C ASN A 49 6.85 5.81 -5.89
N SER A 50 8.05 5.61 -5.36
CA SER A 50 9.28 6.37 -5.59
C SER A 50 9.36 7.72 -4.87
N VAL A 51 10.60 8.10 -4.53
CA VAL A 51 10.89 9.40 -3.88
C VAL A 51 10.44 10.57 -4.76
N VAL A 52 10.71 10.50 -6.07
CA VAL A 52 10.38 11.59 -6.99
C VAL A 52 8.88 11.79 -7.19
N ASP A 53 8.11 10.69 -7.23
CA ASP A 53 6.64 10.78 -7.32
C ASP A 53 6.04 11.30 -6.02
N ILE A 54 6.54 10.82 -4.86
CA ILE A 54 6.09 11.29 -3.55
C ILE A 54 6.30 12.79 -3.43
N GLN A 55 7.49 13.32 -3.77
CA GLN A 55 7.79 14.73 -3.72
C GLN A 55 6.90 15.54 -4.68
N ALA A 56 6.77 15.10 -5.93
CA ALA A 56 5.91 15.77 -6.91
C ALA A 56 4.43 15.81 -6.48
N ILE A 57 3.95 14.77 -5.79
CA ILE A 57 2.59 14.74 -5.26
C ILE A 57 2.46 15.67 -4.04
N GLN A 58 3.45 15.71 -3.15
CA GLN A 58 3.46 16.61 -1.98
C GLN A 58 3.45 18.08 -2.39
N ASP A 59 4.08 18.43 -3.51
CA ASP A 59 4.09 19.80 -4.06
C ASP A 59 2.70 20.21 -4.61
N GLU A 60 1.86 19.25 -4.99
CA GLU A 60 0.54 19.51 -5.62
C GLU A 60 -0.63 19.38 -4.65
N VAL A 61 -0.55 18.51 -3.64
CA VAL A 61 -1.67 18.22 -2.74
C VAL A 61 -1.22 18.13 -1.29
N ASP A 62 -2.05 18.61 -0.38
CA ASP A 62 -1.88 18.56 1.07
C ASP A 62 -2.49 17.30 1.72
N LEU A 63 -2.73 16.24 0.94
CA LEU A 63 -3.23 14.97 1.44
C LEU A 63 -2.11 14.14 2.08
N PRO A 64 -2.40 13.39 3.16
CA PRO A 64 -1.41 12.51 3.76
C PRO A 64 -1.04 11.36 2.82
N LEU A 65 0.25 10.98 2.80
CA LEU A 65 0.78 9.98 1.88
C LEU A 65 1.22 8.70 2.59
N ILE A 66 0.90 7.58 1.93
CA ILE A 66 1.58 6.29 2.11
C ILE A 66 2.64 6.20 1.02
N GLY A 67 3.91 6.32 1.39
CA GLY A 67 5.04 6.20 0.48
C GLY A 67 5.60 4.78 0.45
N LEU A 68 6.10 4.39 -0.72
CA LEU A 68 6.85 3.16 -0.94
C LEU A 68 7.87 3.36 -2.06
N SER A 69 8.76 2.40 -2.25
CA SER A 69 9.68 2.36 -3.39
C SER A 69 9.75 0.95 -3.93
N LYS A 70 9.25 0.74 -5.16
CA LYS A 70 9.36 -0.55 -5.86
C LYS A 70 10.71 -0.64 -6.53
N VAL A 71 11.49 -1.63 -6.11
CA VAL A 71 12.82 -1.91 -6.67
C VAL A 71 12.97 -3.41 -6.82
N ASP A 72 13.28 -3.84 -8.04
CA ASP A 72 13.55 -5.25 -8.34
C ASP A 72 15.01 -5.59 -8.03
N TYR A 73 15.21 -6.65 -7.26
CA TYR A 73 16.51 -7.24 -6.96
C TYR A 73 16.56 -8.65 -7.55
N PRO A 74 17.52 -8.96 -8.42
CA PRO A 74 17.53 -10.25 -9.14
C PRO A 74 17.48 -11.51 -8.26
N ALA A 75 17.96 -11.41 -7.02
CA ALA A 75 18.05 -12.53 -6.08
C ALA A 75 16.89 -12.53 -5.03
N SER A 76 15.88 -11.68 -5.19
CA SER A 76 14.80 -11.56 -4.19
C SER A 76 13.45 -11.29 -4.87
N PRO A 77 12.38 -11.99 -4.46
CA PRO A 77 11.04 -11.69 -4.93
C PRO A 77 10.40 -10.49 -4.21
N VAL A 78 11.01 -9.97 -3.14
CA VAL A 78 10.55 -8.81 -2.40
C VAL A 78 10.88 -7.55 -3.18
N TYR A 79 9.87 -6.75 -3.54
CA TYR A 79 10.05 -5.56 -4.37
C TYR A 79 9.45 -4.28 -3.79
N ILE A 80 8.53 -4.36 -2.83
CA ILE A 80 7.95 -3.15 -2.18
C ILE A 80 8.85 -2.72 -1.03
N THR A 81 9.57 -1.62 -1.22
CA THR A 81 10.49 -1.03 -0.24
C THR A 81 11.38 -2.12 0.40
N PRO A 82 12.17 -2.83 -0.44
CA PRO A 82 12.70 -4.16 -0.09
C PRO A 82 13.84 -4.12 0.93
N THR A 83 14.57 -3.03 1.05
CA THR A 83 15.73 -2.90 1.96
C THR A 83 15.65 -1.67 2.84
N ILE A 84 16.53 -1.59 3.84
CA ILE A 84 16.65 -0.41 4.70
C ILE A 84 17.00 0.85 3.91
N LYS A 85 17.69 0.72 2.77
CA LYS A 85 18.02 1.85 1.89
C LYS A 85 16.76 2.52 1.35
N GLU A 86 15.83 1.75 0.79
CA GLU A 86 14.57 2.27 0.28
C GLU A 86 13.67 2.78 1.40
N MET A 87 13.64 2.09 2.55
CA MET A 87 12.89 2.54 3.74
C MET A 87 13.32 3.93 4.17
N ARG A 88 14.63 4.18 4.30
CA ARG A 88 15.20 5.49 4.66
C ARG A 88 14.89 6.55 3.61
N ALA A 89 15.06 6.21 2.33
CA ALA A 89 14.83 7.15 1.24
C ALA A 89 13.37 7.63 1.19
N VAL A 90 12.42 6.72 1.38
CA VAL A 90 11.00 7.05 1.42
C VAL A 90 10.66 7.85 2.68
N ALA A 91 11.14 7.44 3.85
CA ALA A 91 10.88 8.17 5.10
C ALA A 91 11.45 9.60 5.09
N ALA A 92 12.61 9.79 4.45
CA ALA A 92 13.25 11.11 4.31
C ALA A 92 12.41 12.11 3.48
N THR A 93 11.41 11.66 2.71
CA THR A 93 10.45 12.55 2.03
C THR A 93 9.49 13.24 3.00
N GLY A 94 9.41 12.78 4.25
CA GLY A 94 8.44 13.26 5.22
C GLY A 94 7.02 12.73 5.03
N CYS A 95 6.81 11.70 4.19
CA CYS A 95 5.50 11.06 4.06
C CYS A 95 5.04 10.47 5.40
N ALA A 96 3.73 10.46 5.64
CA ALA A 96 3.16 10.06 6.93
C ALA A 96 3.37 8.57 7.24
N VAL A 97 3.39 7.73 6.21
CA VAL A 97 3.47 6.28 6.30
C VAL A 97 4.49 5.76 5.29
N VAL A 98 5.35 4.83 5.71
CA VAL A 98 6.18 4.02 4.81
C VAL A 98 5.63 2.60 4.78
N ALA A 99 5.28 2.13 3.59
CA ALA A 99 4.82 0.76 3.37
C ALA A 99 5.96 -0.12 2.86
N CYS A 100 6.03 -1.35 3.36
CA CYS A 100 6.98 -2.35 2.86
C CYS A 100 6.38 -3.75 2.83
N ASP A 101 6.94 -4.59 1.99
CA ASP A 101 6.60 -6.01 1.87
C ASP A 101 6.79 -6.75 3.20
N VAL A 102 5.79 -7.51 3.63
CA VAL A 102 5.84 -8.43 4.78
C VAL A 102 5.21 -9.75 4.37
N THR A 103 5.82 -10.42 3.38
CA THR A 103 5.34 -11.71 2.85
C THR A 103 6.16 -12.91 3.34
N GLY A 104 7.12 -12.68 4.24
CA GLY A 104 7.99 -13.75 4.74
C GLY A 104 9.02 -14.25 3.71
N GLN A 105 9.06 -13.67 2.54
CA GLN A 105 10.02 -14.03 1.49
C GLN A 105 11.43 -13.50 1.78
N PRO A 106 12.49 -14.13 1.23
CA PRO A 106 13.86 -13.68 1.46
C PRO A 106 14.09 -12.29 0.87
N ARG A 107 14.60 -11.37 1.71
CA ARG A 107 14.92 -10.00 1.29
C ARG A 107 16.28 -9.93 0.62
N PRO A 108 16.49 -8.90 -0.23
CA PRO A 108 17.81 -8.62 -0.80
C PRO A 108 18.88 -8.53 0.29
N ASN A 109 20.11 -8.91 -0.07
CA ASN A 109 21.29 -8.83 0.80
C ASN A 109 21.16 -9.62 2.12
N GLY A 110 20.18 -10.48 2.26
CA GLY A 110 19.91 -11.23 3.50
C GLY A 110 19.39 -10.36 4.65
N GLU A 111 18.92 -9.15 4.38
CA GLU A 111 18.39 -8.23 5.40
C GLU A 111 17.23 -8.86 6.17
N LYS A 112 17.17 -8.59 7.47
CA LYS A 112 16.13 -9.09 8.35
C LYS A 112 15.08 -8.00 8.62
N LEU A 113 13.80 -8.33 8.40
CA LEU A 113 12.70 -7.39 8.60
C LEU A 113 12.69 -6.79 10.01
N ALA A 114 13.00 -7.59 11.04
CA ALA A 114 13.06 -7.11 12.42
C ALA A 114 14.12 -6.02 12.64
N GLU A 115 15.29 -6.15 11.99
CA GLU A 115 16.37 -5.17 12.06
C GLU A 115 15.99 -3.88 11.32
N ILE A 116 15.33 -4.01 10.15
CA ILE A 116 14.78 -2.90 9.39
C ILE A 116 13.79 -2.11 10.26
N VAL A 117 12.82 -2.79 10.87
CA VAL A 117 11.81 -2.15 11.73
C VAL A 117 12.46 -1.44 12.92
N ALA A 118 13.41 -2.10 13.61
CA ALA A 118 14.12 -1.50 14.73
C ALA A 118 14.89 -0.24 14.32
N THR A 119 15.58 -0.27 13.18
CA THR A 119 16.28 0.88 12.62
C THR A 119 15.32 2.02 12.31
N MET A 120 14.20 1.73 11.62
CA MET A 120 13.20 2.74 11.30
C MET A 120 12.58 3.38 12.54
N ARG A 121 12.32 2.60 13.61
CA ARG A 121 11.80 3.14 14.87
C ARG A 121 12.79 4.09 15.57
N THR A 122 14.09 3.85 15.38
CA THR A 122 15.15 4.70 15.95
C THR A 122 15.38 5.97 15.14
N GLU A 123 15.45 5.84 13.81
CA GLU A 123 15.81 6.95 12.92
C GLU A 123 14.60 7.83 12.53
N PHE A 124 13.40 7.21 12.41
CA PHE A 124 12.17 7.87 11.99
C PHE A 124 11.01 7.57 12.97
N PRO A 125 11.11 7.96 14.26
CA PRO A 125 10.14 7.56 15.29
C PRO A 125 8.71 8.06 15.03
N ASP A 126 8.57 9.15 14.29
CA ASP A 126 7.27 9.74 13.96
C ASP A 126 6.60 9.17 12.70
N THR A 127 7.35 8.45 11.87
CA THR A 127 6.81 7.81 10.65
C THR A 127 6.05 6.53 11.01
N LEU A 128 4.84 6.38 10.48
CA LEU A 128 4.09 5.14 10.57
C LEU A 128 4.65 4.08 9.62
N LEU A 129 4.67 2.83 10.06
CA LEU A 129 5.05 1.69 9.24
C LEU A 129 3.81 0.87 8.88
N MET A 130 3.59 0.65 7.58
CA MET A 130 2.54 -0.21 7.04
C MET A 130 3.13 -1.51 6.50
N ALA A 131 2.57 -2.63 6.93
CA ALA A 131 2.95 -3.96 6.46
C ALA A 131 2.07 -4.37 5.28
N ASP A 132 2.65 -4.55 4.09
CA ASP A 132 1.96 -5.14 2.95
C ASP A 132 2.03 -6.67 3.08
N THR A 133 0.93 -7.29 3.52
CA THR A 133 0.84 -8.72 3.84
C THR A 133 0.03 -9.51 2.81
N ASP A 134 0.24 -10.82 2.77
CA ASP A 134 -0.43 -11.76 1.88
C ASP A 134 -1.19 -12.88 2.62
N THR A 135 -0.68 -13.32 3.77
CA THR A 135 -1.24 -14.42 4.57
C THR A 135 -1.50 -14.00 6.02
N ILE A 136 -2.30 -14.77 6.74
CA ILE A 136 -2.59 -14.52 8.15
C ILE A 136 -1.36 -14.70 9.03
N GLU A 137 -0.47 -15.61 8.67
CA GLU A 137 0.81 -15.80 9.36
C GLU A 137 1.65 -14.53 9.28
N ASN A 138 1.71 -13.89 8.11
CA ASN A 138 2.46 -12.65 7.88
C ASN A 138 1.79 -11.44 8.56
N VAL A 139 0.47 -11.41 8.68
CA VAL A 139 -0.25 -10.44 9.53
C VAL A 139 0.20 -10.54 10.99
N LYS A 140 0.27 -11.75 11.55
CA LYS A 140 0.75 -11.97 12.92
C LYS A 140 2.22 -11.59 13.11
N VAL A 141 3.06 -11.85 12.11
CA VAL A 141 4.48 -11.41 12.11
C VAL A 141 4.55 -9.88 12.13
N ALA A 142 3.79 -9.20 11.29
CA ALA A 142 3.74 -7.74 11.24
C ALA A 142 3.29 -7.12 12.59
N ASP A 143 2.24 -7.67 13.19
CA ASP A 143 1.74 -7.21 14.49
C ASP A 143 2.78 -7.40 15.59
N LYS A 144 3.44 -8.57 15.64
CA LYS A 144 4.52 -8.86 16.61
C LYS A 144 5.73 -7.95 16.43
N LEU A 145 6.08 -7.58 15.20
CA LEU A 145 7.19 -6.65 14.91
C LEU A 145 6.84 -5.19 15.20
N GLY A 146 5.57 -4.89 15.50
CA GLY A 146 5.13 -3.57 15.89
C GLY A 146 4.87 -2.64 14.71
N PHE A 147 4.42 -3.15 13.58
CA PHE A 147 3.86 -2.30 12.52
C PHE A 147 2.64 -1.54 13.03
N ASP A 148 2.43 -0.33 12.55
CA ASP A 148 1.30 0.52 12.96
C ASP A 148 0.03 0.21 12.18
N ILE A 149 0.17 -0.28 10.94
CA ILE A 149 -0.91 -0.52 9.98
C ILE A 149 -0.67 -1.87 9.29
N ILE A 150 -1.73 -2.63 9.10
CA ILE A 150 -1.74 -3.86 8.31
C ILE A 150 -2.45 -3.60 6.98
N GLY A 151 -1.78 -3.90 5.88
CA GLY A 151 -2.33 -3.86 4.52
C GLY A 151 -2.50 -5.27 3.95
N THR A 152 -3.57 -5.50 3.19
CA THR A 152 -3.84 -6.76 2.49
C THR A 152 -3.24 -6.79 1.08
N THR A 153 -2.36 -5.85 0.80
CA THR A 153 -1.83 -5.48 -0.53
C THR A 153 -1.31 -6.66 -1.34
N MET A 154 -0.62 -7.59 -0.68
CA MET A 154 0.08 -8.69 -1.36
C MET A 154 -0.78 -9.96 -1.51
N HIS A 155 -2.00 -9.98 -0.97
CA HIS A 155 -2.89 -11.13 -1.12
C HIS A 155 -3.30 -11.34 -2.58
N GLY A 156 -2.99 -12.51 -3.11
CA GLY A 156 -3.21 -12.88 -4.52
C GLY A 156 -2.05 -12.55 -5.47
N TYR A 157 -0.93 -12.01 -4.93
CA TYR A 157 0.25 -11.61 -5.73
C TYR A 157 1.52 -12.38 -5.37
N THR A 158 1.49 -13.25 -4.36
CA THR A 158 2.63 -14.09 -3.96
C THR A 158 2.39 -15.55 -4.35
N PRO A 159 3.43 -16.38 -4.42
CA PRO A 159 3.26 -17.81 -4.67
C PRO A 159 2.29 -18.50 -3.69
N ALA A 160 2.26 -18.05 -2.43
CA ALA A 160 1.39 -18.61 -1.40
C ALA A 160 -0.10 -18.31 -1.61
N THR A 161 -0.41 -17.24 -2.34
CA THR A 161 -1.79 -16.74 -2.51
C THR A 161 -2.16 -16.48 -3.98
N THR A 162 -1.37 -17.00 -4.92
CA THR A 162 -1.57 -16.79 -6.36
C THR A 162 -3.02 -17.00 -6.79
N GLY A 163 -3.58 -16.00 -7.47
CA GLY A 163 -4.93 -16.04 -8.01
C GLY A 163 -6.04 -15.68 -7.03
N ALA A 164 -5.76 -15.64 -5.72
CA ALA A 164 -6.76 -15.23 -4.73
C ALA A 164 -7.24 -13.78 -4.95
N ASN A 165 -8.47 -13.53 -4.55
CA ASN A 165 -9.08 -12.20 -4.57
C ASN A 165 -9.62 -11.85 -3.19
N ILE A 166 -9.47 -10.60 -2.77
CA ILE A 166 -9.95 -10.14 -1.46
C ILE A 166 -11.45 -10.39 -1.26
N ALA A 167 -12.22 -10.41 -2.36
CA ALA A 167 -13.67 -10.64 -2.33
C ALA A 167 -14.08 -12.13 -2.33
N ASP A 168 -13.13 -13.06 -2.46
CA ASP A 168 -13.43 -14.48 -2.49
C ASP A 168 -14.15 -14.92 -1.20
N ASN A 169 -15.13 -15.81 -1.36
CA ASN A 169 -15.90 -16.36 -0.24
C ASN A 169 -16.48 -15.28 0.70
N ASP A 170 -17.06 -14.23 0.12
CA ASP A 170 -17.58 -13.07 0.87
C ASP A 170 -16.52 -12.45 1.78
N PHE A 171 -15.36 -12.13 1.21
CA PHE A 171 -14.24 -11.49 1.92
C PHE A 171 -13.69 -12.32 3.10
N ALA A 172 -13.65 -13.65 2.97
CA ALA A 172 -13.21 -14.53 4.05
C ALA A 172 -11.81 -14.14 4.56
N TYR A 173 -10.84 -13.96 3.66
CA TYR A 173 -9.48 -13.54 4.05
C TYR A 173 -9.48 -12.22 4.84
N LEU A 174 -10.22 -11.21 4.37
CA LEU A 174 -10.28 -9.91 5.07
C LEU A 174 -10.88 -10.04 6.47
N LYS A 175 -11.93 -10.86 6.63
CA LYS A 175 -12.53 -11.14 7.95
C LYS A 175 -11.52 -11.80 8.91
N GLU A 176 -10.71 -12.74 8.40
CA GLU A 176 -9.65 -13.37 9.18
C GLU A 176 -8.54 -12.39 9.57
N VAL A 177 -8.12 -11.50 8.65
CA VAL A 177 -7.15 -10.43 8.94
C VAL A 177 -7.66 -9.53 10.06
N LEU A 178 -8.92 -9.09 9.99
CA LEU A 178 -9.55 -8.23 11.00
C LEU A 178 -9.65 -8.91 12.39
N GLN A 179 -9.71 -10.24 12.44
CA GLN A 179 -9.69 -11.01 13.69
C GLN A 179 -8.27 -11.28 14.20
N ALA A 180 -7.25 -11.30 13.30
CA ALA A 180 -5.89 -11.66 13.63
C ALA A 180 -5.07 -10.53 14.26
N THR A 181 -5.52 -9.28 14.17
CA THR A 181 -4.81 -8.11 14.70
C THR A 181 -5.77 -7.06 15.26
N SER A 182 -5.30 -6.29 16.23
CA SER A 182 -5.97 -5.07 16.70
C SER A 182 -5.48 -3.79 16.00
N ARG A 183 -4.52 -3.91 15.09
CA ARG A 183 -4.00 -2.77 14.33
C ARG A 183 -5.02 -2.28 13.31
N PRO A 184 -5.00 -0.99 12.95
CA PRO A 184 -5.76 -0.49 11.81
C PRO A 184 -5.45 -1.32 10.55
N VAL A 185 -6.50 -1.88 9.92
CA VAL A 185 -6.38 -2.63 8.67
C VAL A 185 -6.78 -1.73 7.50
N ILE A 186 -5.92 -1.61 6.51
CA ILE A 186 -6.20 -0.95 5.24
C ILE A 186 -6.37 -2.04 4.17
N ALA A 187 -7.57 -2.14 3.62
CA ALA A 187 -7.83 -3.09 2.54
C ALA A 187 -7.24 -2.56 1.23
N GLU A 188 -6.40 -3.36 0.59
CA GLU A 188 -5.79 -3.09 -0.71
C GLU A 188 -5.59 -4.39 -1.47
N GLY A 189 -5.58 -4.32 -2.79
CA GLY A 189 -5.44 -5.48 -3.67
C GLY A 189 -6.79 -5.96 -4.21
N LYS A 190 -6.99 -5.80 -5.54
CA LYS A 190 -8.19 -6.23 -6.26
C LYS A 190 -9.53 -5.67 -5.73
N VAL A 191 -9.49 -4.54 -5.03
CA VAL A 191 -10.68 -3.73 -4.74
C VAL A 191 -10.92 -2.85 -5.97
N ASP A 192 -11.75 -3.31 -6.88
CA ASP A 192 -11.90 -2.77 -8.23
C ASP A 192 -13.31 -2.22 -8.54
N THR A 193 -14.22 -2.26 -7.55
CA THR A 193 -15.54 -1.64 -7.64
C THR A 193 -15.90 -0.87 -6.37
N PRO A 194 -16.81 0.13 -6.46
CA PRO A 194 -17.32 0.86 -5.30
C PRO A 194 -17.99 -0.04 -4.26
N GLU A 195 -18.68 -1.10 -4.71
CA GLU A 195 -19.38 -2.04 -3.83
C GLU A 195 -18.37 -2.85 -2.98
N LYS A 196 -17.27 -3.32 -3.61
CA LYS A 196 -16.18 -4.00 -2.88
C LYS A 196 -15.54 -3.06 -1.86
N MET A 197 -15.25 -1.81 -2.25
CA MET A 197 -14.72 -0.80 -1.34
C MET A 197 -15.66 -0.61 -0.14
N LYS A 198 -16.95 -0.38 -0.40
CA LYS A 198 -17.93 -0.20 0.67
C LYS A 198 -18.01 -1.42 1.57
N ARG A 199 -18.00 -2.63 1.00
CA ARG A 199 -18.02 -3.87 1.78
C ARG A 199 -16.81 -4.01 2.69
N CYS A 200 -15.59 -3.64 2.23
CA CYS A 200 -14.41 -3.62 3.10
C CYS A 200 -14.60 -2.70 4.30
N LEU A 201 -15.14 -1.50 4.11
CA LEU A 201 -15.42 -0.56 5.20
C LEU A 201 -16.50 -1.09 6.15
N ASP A 202 -17.58 -1.66 5.62
CA ASP A 202 -18.69 -2.24 6.41
C ASP A 202 -18.22 -3.44 7.27
N LEU A 203 -17.18 -4.16 6.82
CA LEU A 203 -16.54 -5.24 7.59
C LEU A 203 -15.63 -4.73 8.71
N GLY A 204 -15.28 -3.44 8.71
CA GLY A 204 -14.48 -2.83 9.77
C GLY A 204 -13.07 -2.43 9.39
N CYS A 205 -12.72 -2.42 8.10
CA CYS A 205 -11.45 -1.84 7.65
C CYS A 205 -11.35 -0.38 8.05
N HIS A 206 -10.14 0.03 8.42
CA HIS A 206 -9.86 1.41 8.79
C HIS A 206 -9.98 2.37 7.61
N ALA A 207 -9.47 1.95 6.46
CA ALA A 207 -9.56 2.65 5.17
C ALA A 207 -9.42 1.63 4.02
N VAL A 208 -9.59 2.09 2.80
CA VAL A 208 -9.40 1.27 1.59
C VAL A 208 -8.49 2.00 0.62
N VAL A 209 -7.54 1.28 0.01
CA VAL A 209 -6.73 1.77 -1.11
C VAL A 209 -7.24 1.19 -2.42
N VAL A 210 -7.46 2.05 -3.40
CA VAL A 210 -7.80 1.65 -4.77
C VAL A 210 -6.78 2.22 -5.75
N GLY A 211 -6.22 1.37 -6.59
CA GLY A 211 -5.22 1.73 -7.61
C GLY A 211 -5.71 1.48 -9.02
N GLY A 212 -5.50 0.28 -9.57
CA GLY A 212 -5.71 -0.07 -10.97
C GLY A 212 -7.10 0.25 -11.53
N ALA A 213 -8.13 0.26 -10.67
CA ALA A 213 -9.49 0.62 -11.08
C ALA A 213 -9.71 2.12 -11.30
N ILE A 214 -8.78 2.99 -10.86
CA ILE A 214 -8.91 4.45 -10.92
C ILE A 214 -7.77 5.08 -11.73
N THR A 215 -6.52 4.69 -11.44
CA THR A 215 -5.32 5.40 -11.92
C THR A 215 -4.57 4.67 -13.04
N ARG A 216 -5.07 3.53 -13.52
CA ARG A 216 -4.47 2.75 -14.62
C ARG A 216 -5.43 2.61 -15.80
N PRO A 217 -5.55 3.64 -16.64
CA PRO A 217 -6.45 3.60 -17.80
C PRO A 217 -6.19 2.42 -18.74
N LEU A 218 -4.94 1.95 -18.87
CA LEU A 218 -4.60 0.76 -19.65
C LEU A 218 -5.33 -0.48 -19.11
N GLU A 219 -5.22 -0.75 -17.81
CA GLU A 219 -5.89 -1.90 -17.18
C GLU A 219 -7.42 -1.77 -17.24
N ILE A 220 -7.93 -0.54 -17.07
CA ILE A 220 -9.37 -0.26 -17.17
C ILE A 220 -9.85 -0.55 -18.58
N ALA A 221 -9.18 -0.01 -19.61
CA ALA A 221 -9.54 -0.23 -21.02
C ALA A 221 -9.47 -1.71 -21.39
N GLN A 222 -8.44 -2.44 -20.95
CA GLN A 222 -8.31 -3.88 -21.21
C GLN A 222 -9.50 -4.68 -20.66
N ARG A 223 -10.02 -4.33 -19.48
CA ARG A 223 -11.23 -4.97 -18.92
C ARG A 223 -12.47 -4.77 -19.79
N PHE A 224 -12.64 -3.55 -20.36
CA PHE A 224 -13.75 -3.32 -21.30
C PHE A 224 -13.56 -4.08 -22.61
N ILE A 225 -12.35 -4.08 -23.16
CA ILE A 225 -12.05 -4.78 -24.42
C ILE A 225 -12.21 -6.29 -24.25
N SER A 226 -11.85 -6.86 -23.11
CA SER A 226 -12.00 -8.31 -22.86
C SER A 226 -13.45 -8.79 -22.74
N ALA A 227 -14.42 -7.88 -22.71
CA ALA A 227 -15.84 -8.19 -22.70
C ALA A 227 -16.44 -8.25 -24.11
N LEU A 228 -15.67 -7.94 -25.18
CA LEU A 228 -16.09 -8.01 -26.58
C LEU A 228 -15.88 -9.41 -27.14
#